data_8af3fba8a363a8d80a1e49703caf6eab
#
_entry.id   8af3fba8a363a8d80a1e49703caf6eab
#
_cell.length_a   1.000
_cell.length_b   1.000
_cell.length_c   1.000
_cell.angle_alpha   90.00
_cell.angle_beta   90.00
_cell.angle_gamma   90.00
#
_symmetry.space_group_name_H-M   'P 1'
#
loop_
_entity.id
_entity.type
_entity.pdbx_description
1 polymer ?
#
loop_
_entity_poly.entity_id
_entity_poly.type
_entity_poly.pdbx_seq_one_letter_code
_entity_poly.pdbx_strand_id
1 'polypeptide(L)'
;DEVITSVTTLTAQKAHEKGLEFLAHVAPGIPEVLLGDPLRLGQILTNFVNNAVKFTERGEIRIEIEQVERTGEKVQLKFSVRDTGIGMTKERAAKLFQPFMQADMSTTRKHGGTGLGLTVCRRVVELMGGQIWLDSEPGMGTTFTFTVWLSVGQQQGSGRVIPDRLTTIRALIVDDNAAAREIIDDLLKGVVGQADAVASAAEAIAAVKQADANAPY
;
A
#
# COMPACT_ATOMS: atom_id res chain seq x y z
N ASP A 1 2.07 10.32 -5.50
CA ASP A 1 3.07 9.43 -6.11
C ASP A 1 4.47 9.60 -5.53
N GLU A 2 4.97 10.82 -5.40
CA GLU A 2 6.34 11.10 -4.96
C GLU A 2 6.68 10.50 -3.57
N VAL A 3 5.77 10.62 -2.60
CA VAL A 3 5.94 10.04 -1.25
C VAL A 3 6.01 8.53 -1.31
N ILE A 4 5.12 7.90 -2.07
CA ILE A 4 5.08 6.43 -2.21
C ILE A 4 6.35 5.93 -2.90
N THR A 5 6.74 6.57 -4.01
CA THR A 5 7.98 6.25 -4.71
C THR A 5 9.20 6.34 -3.78
N SER A 6 9.29 7.39 -2.97
CA SER A 6 10.39 7.56 -2.00
C SER A 6 10.40 6.45 -0.94
N VAL A 7 9.24 6.15 -0.36
CA VAL A 7 9.11 5.09 0.66
C VAL A 7 9.43 3.72 0.07
N THR A 8 8.88 3.40 -1.11
CA THR A 8 9.13 2.12 -1.78
C THR A 8 10.60 1.96 -2.15
N THR A 9 11.23 3.00 -2.70
CA THR A 9 12.66 2.96 -3.06
C THR A 9 13.54 2.66 -1.85
N LEU A 10 13.25 3.28 -0.69
CA LEU A 10 14.04 3.12 0.53
C LEU A 10 13.84 1.76 1.22
N THR A 11 12.68 1.14 1.04
CA THR A 11 12.28 -0.03 1.82
C THR A 11 12.15 -1.32 1.00
N ALA A 12 11.87 -1.21 -0.30
CA ALA A 12 11.70 -2.37 -1.19
C ALA A 12 12.97 -3.24 -1.25
N GLN A 13 14.16 -2.62 -1.23
CA GLN A 13 15.40 -3.39 -1.22
C GLN A 13 15.47 -4.32 -0.01
N LYS A 14 15.15 -3.83 1.20
CA LYS A 14 15.17 -4.64 2.43
C LYS A 14 14.12 -5.75 2.41
N ALA A 15 12.95 -5.48 1.83
CA ALA A 15 11.90 -6.48 1.66
C ALA A 15 12.38 -7.56 0.67
N HIS A 16 12.96 -7.16 -0.46
CA HIS A 16 13.49 -8.07 -1.47
C HIS A 16 14.64 -8.94 -0.95
N GLU A 17 15.58 -8.39 -0.18
CA GLU A 17 16.66 -9.13 0.47
C GLU A 17 16.13 -10.23 1.40
N LYS A 18 14.94 -10.09 1.95
CA LYS A 18 14.23 -11.10 2.73
C LYS A 18 13.33 -12.03 1.88
N GLY A 19 13.23 -11.79 0.57
CA GLY A 19 12.31 -12.53 -0.30
C GLY A 19 10.83 -12.23 -0.01
N LEU A 20 10.52 -11.02 0.49
CA LEU A 20 9.15 -10.57 0.71
C LEU A 20 8.62 -9.90 -0.55
N GLU A 21 7.38 -10.17 -0.90
CA GLU A 21 6.65 -9.38 -1.89
C GLU A 21 6.30 -8.01 -1.33
N PHE A 22 6.45 -6.98 -2.17
CA PHE A 22 6.18 -5.61 -1.79
C PHE A 22 5.24 -4.97 -2.80
N LEU A 23 4.02 -4.72 -2.38
CA LEU A 23 2.94 -4.22 -3.21
C LEU A 23 2.53 -2.81 -2.78
N ALA A 24 2.21 -1.94 -3.74
CA ALA A 24 1.67 -0.61 -3.47
C ALA A 24 0.48 -0.34 -4.39
N HIS A 25 -0.65 0.01 -3.80
CA HIS A 25 -1.88 0.31 -4.50
C HIS A 25 -2.38 1.70 -4.12
N VAL A 26 -2.64 2.51 -5.11
CA VAL A 26 -3.31 3.81 -4.98
C VAL A 26 -4.65 3.69 -5.68
N ALA A 27 -5.72 3.74 -4.91
CA ALA A 27 -7.07 3.61 -5.45
C ALA A 27 -7.37 4.68 -6.49
N PRO A 28 -8.12 4.36 -7.55
CA PRO A 28 -8.51 5.34 -8.56
C PRO A 28 -9.39 6.44 -7.96
N GLY A 29 -9.35 7.63 -8.59
CA GLY A 29 -10.17 8.78 -8.16
C GLY A 29 -9.53 9.68 -7.11
N ILE A 30 -8.34 9.36 -6.60
CA ILE A 30 -7.56 10.28 -5.76
C ILE A 30 -7.05 11.43 -6.63
N PRO A 31 -7.21 12.71 -6.21
CA PRO A 31 -6.69 13.85 -6.98
C PRO A 31 -5.18 13.76 -7.21
N GLU A 32 -4.74 14.04 -8.43
CA GLU A 32 -3.31 13.95 -8.82
C GLU A 32 -2.43 14.93 -8.05
N VAL A 33 -2.95 16.12 -7.74
CA VAL A 33 -2.21 17.15 -7.00
C VAL A 33 -2.83 17.36 -5.63
N LEU A 34 -2.05 17.04 -4.61
CA LEU A 34 -2.41 17.18 -3.21
C LEU A 34 -1.39 18.07 -2.51
N LEU A 35 -1.89 18.99 -1.69
CA LEU A 35 -1.07 19.88 -0.87
C LEU A 35 -1.07 19.37 0.56
N GLY A 36 0.13 19.14 1.08
CA GLY A 36 0.35 18.63 2.44
C GLY A 36 1.83 18.60 2.79
N ASP A 37 2.18 17.88 3.84
CA ASP A 37 3.58 17.70 4.27
C ASP A 37 4.08 16.30 3.83
N PRO A 38 4.76 16.21 2.66
CA PRO A 38 5.25 14.94 2.12
C PRO A 38 6.31 14.29 3.02
N LEU A 39 7.10 15.12 3.74
CA LEU A 39 8.13 14.62 4.64
C LEU A 39 7.51 13.86 5.83
N ARG A 40 6.47 14.42 6.43
CA ARG A 40 5.75 13.80 7.55
C ARG A 40 4.99 12.54 7.13
N LEU A 41 4.33 12.59 5.98
CA LEU A 41 3.69 11.39 5.40
C LEU A 41 4.71 10.29 5.14
N GLY A 42 5.84 10.62 4.51
CA GLY A 42 6.93 9.68 4.26
C GLY A 42 7.51 9.10 5.55
N GLN A 43 7.64 9.90 6.61
CA GLN A 43 8.13 9.47 7.92
C GLN A 43 7.19 8.43 8.56
N ILE A 44 5.86 8.65 8.52
CA ILE A 44 4.88 7.71 9.06
C ILE A 44 4.92 6.39 8.27
N LEU A 45 4.84 6.47 6.94
CA LEU A 45 4.86 5.29 6.07
C LEU A 45 6.15 4.49 6.22
N THR A 46 7.31 5.16 6.21
CA THR A 46 8.61 4.52 6.43
C THR A 46 8.68 3.78 7.77
N ASN A 47 8.10 4.37 8.82
CA ASN A 47 8.05 3.72 10.14
C ASN A 47 7.21 2.43 10.08
N PHE A 48 6.03 2.48 9.45
CA PHE A 48 5.16 1.32 9.34
C PHE A 48 5.76 0.23 8.46
N VAL A 49 6.32 0.59 7.30
CA VAL A 49 6.96 -0.37 6.40
C VAL A 49 8.19 -1.01 7.03
N ASN A 50 9.03 -0.25 7.74
CA ASN A 50 10.17 -0.82 8.46
C ASN A 50 9.70 -1.81 9.55
N ASN A 51 8.59 -1.53 10.23
CA ASN A 51 8.01 -2.48 11.18
C ASN A 51 7.50 -3.74 10.45
N ALA A 52 6.79 -3.59 9.33
CA ALA A 52 6.32 -4.69 8.49
C ALA A 52 7.49 -5.59 8.04
N VAL A 53 8.53 -5.00 7.43
CA VAL A 53 9.75 -5.74 7.02
C VAL A 53 10.43 -6.44 8.19
N LYS A 54 10.45 -5.80 9.36
CA LYS A 54 11.08 -6.32 10.57
C LYS A 54 10.37 -7.57 11.09
N PHE A 55 9.05 -7.57 11.11
CA PHE A 55 8.22 -8.60 11.75
C PHE A 55 7.63 -9.62 10.77
N THR A 56 7.95 -9.50 9.47
CA THR A 56 7.59 -10.47 8.44
C THR A 56 8.85 -11.23 8.01
N GLU A 57 8.81 -12.54 8.09
CA GLU A 57 9.91 -13.42 7.63
C GLU A 57 9.66 -13.93 6.21
N ARG A 58 8.41 -14.20 5.85
CA ARG A 58 7.96 -14.67 4.54
C ARG A 58 6.57 -14.14 4.26
N GLY A 59 6.24 -13.95 2.97
CA GLY A 59 4.96 -13.46 2.52
C GLY A 59 5.06 -12.06 1.92
N GLU A 60 4.12 -11.18 2.24
CA GLU A 60 3.99 -9.90 1.55
C GLU A 60 3.82 -8.71 2.50
N ILE A 61 4.16 -7.54 1.96
CA ILE A 61 3.86 -6.23 2.55
C ILE A 61 3.08 -5.42 1.50
N ARG A 62 1.92 -4.91 1.89
CA ARG A 62 1.04 -4.15 1.01
C ARG A 62 0.79 -2.75 1.56
N ILE A 63 1.03 -1.73 0.76
CA ILE A 63 0.62 -0.35 1.02
C ILE A 63 -0.64 -0.08 0.21
N GLU A 64 -1.66 0.47 0.85
CA GLU A 64 -2.91 0.88 0.19
C GLU A 64 -3.24 2.32 0.54
N ILE A 65 -3.70 3.07 -0.46
CA ILE A 65 -4.15 4.45 -0.29
C ILE A 65 -5.52 4.58 -0.93
N GLU A 66 -6.46 5.05 -0.12
CA GLU A 66 -7.86 5.21 -0.53
C GLU A 66 -8.37 6.61 -0.15
N GLN A 67 -9.28 7.13 -0.96
CA GLN A 67 -10.03 8.31 -0.59
C GLN A 67 -11.24 7.90 0.27
N VAL A 68 -11.31 8.44 1.48
CA VAL A 68 -12.43 8.18 2.42
C VAL A 68 -13.53 9.21 2.26
N GLU A 69 -13.13 10.49 2.20
CA GLU A 69 -14.06 11.60 2.17
C GLU A 69 -13.50 12.75 1.33
N ARG A 70 -14.40 13.53 0.74
CA ARG A 70 -14.05 14.78 0.06
C ARG A 70 -15.05 15.87 0.43
N THR A 71 -14.53 17.01 0.89
CA THR A 71 -15.33 18.16 1.26
C THR A 71 -14.73 19.42 0.63
N GLY A 72 -15.34 19.88 -0.48
CA GLY A 72 -14.82 21.00 -1.26
C GLY A 72 -13.42 20.75 -1.79
N GLU A 73 -12.47 21.59 -1.37
CA GLU A 73 -11.05 21.50 -1.76
C GLU A 73 -10.21 20.61 -0.82
N LYS A 74 -10.84 19.90 0.11
CA LYS A 74 -10.15 18.97 1.02
C LYS A 74 -10.55 17.55 0.73
N VAL A 75 -9.58 16.66 0.87
CA VAL A 75 -9.76 15.21 0.75
C VAL A 75 -9.18 14.53 1.97
N GLN A 76 -9.91 13.57 2.54
CA GLN A 76 -9.38 12.68 3.54
C GLN A 76 -8.88 11.41 2.87
N LEU A 77 -7.61 11.12 3.03
CA LEU A 77 -7.00 9.89 2.57
C LEU A 77 -6.77 8.94 3.74
N LYS A 78 -7.03 7.66 3.48
CA LYS A 78 -6.67 6.54 4.33
C LYS A 78 -5.44 5.85 3.74
N PHE A 79 -4.45 5.65 4.56
CA PHE A 79 -3.23 4.92 4.27
C PHE A 79 -3.19 3.67 5.13
N SER A 80 -2.98 2.51 4.51
CA SER A 80 -2.82 1.24 5.21
C SER A 80 -1.49 0.61 4.83
N VAL A 81 -0.79 0.04 5.80
CA VAL A 81 0.37 -0.82 5.59
C VAL A 81 0.06 -2.15 6.25
N ARG A 82 -0.16 -3.17 5.43
CA ARG A 82 -0.45 -4.54 5.85
C ARG A 82 0.78 -5.41 5.67
N ASP A 83 1.04 -6.24 6.64
CA ASP A 83 2.03 -7.32 6.58
C ASP A 83 1.39 -8.68 6.89
N THR A 84 2.02 -9.75 6.44
CA THR A 84 1.63 -11.13 6.73
C THR A 84 2.54 -11.76 7.78
N GLY A 85 3.11 -10.95 8.66
CA GLY A 85 4.08 -11.36 9.67
C GLY A 85 3.47 -12.06 10.88
N ILE A 86 4.21 -12.04 11.98
CA ILE A 86 3.84 -12.76 13.20
C ILE A 86 2.55 -12.28 13.88
N GLY A 87 2.11 -11.06 13.55
CA GLY A 87 0.98 -10.43 14.24
C GLY A 87 1.17 -10.25 15.73
N MET A 88 0.10 -9.85 16.41
CA MET A 88 0.12 -9.66 17.87
C MET A 88 -1.27 -9.83 18.49
N THR A 89 -1.29 -10.06 19.82
CA THR A 89 -2.55 -10.14 20.56
C THR A 89 -3.20 -8.76 20.73
N LYS A 90 -4.51 -8.75 20.98
CA LYS A 90 -5.29 -7.51 21.18
C LYS A 90 -4.75 -6.67 22.34
N GLU A 91 -4.28 -7.31 23.41
CA GLU A 91 -3.71 -6.64 24.58
C GLU A 91 -2.40 -5.91 24.25
N ARG A 92 -1.58 -6.49 23.37
CA ARG A 92 -0.35 -5.85 22.86
C ARG A 92 -0.68 -4.71 21.90
N ALA A 93 -1.59 -4.94 20.98
CA ALA A 93 -2.06 -3.96 20.01
C ALA A 93 -2.56 -2.67 20.70
N ALA A 94 -3.38 -2.82 21.74
CA ALA A 94 -3.94 -1.70 22.50
C ALA A 94 -2.88 -0.83 23.22
N LYS A 95 -1.70 -1.37 23.46
CA LYS A 95 -0.61 -0.68 24.18
C LYS A 95 0.43 -0.03 23.25
N LEU A 96 0.45 -0.39 21.96
CA LEU A 96 1.54 -0.03 21.04
C LEU A 96 1.70 1.48 20.79
N PHE A 97 0.63 2.24 20.90
CA PHE A 97 0.66 3.69 20.74
C PHE A 97 0.94 4.45 22.05
N GLN A 98 1.20 3.74 23.15
CA GLN A 98 1.59 4.36 24.42
C GLN A 98 3.11 4.68 24.40
N PRO A 99 3.53 5.82 24.98
CA PRO A 99 4.93 6.18 25.05
C PRO A 99 5.77 5.10 25.75
N PHE A 100 6.97 4.84 25.22
CA PHE A 100 7.95 3.90 25.79
C PHE A 100 7.51 2.43 25.88
N MET A 101 6.38 2.07 25.26
CA MET A 101 5.95 0.67 25.21
C MET A 101 6.63 -0.04 24.05
N GLN A 102 7.41 -1.06 24.37
CA GLN A 102 7.97 -2.03 23.43
C GLN A 102 7.23 -3.35 23.60
N ALA A 103 6.98 -4.04 22.50
CA ALA A 103 6.17 -5.25 22.49
C ALA A 103 6.74 -6.39 23.36
N ASP A 104 8.07 -6.43 23.61
CA ASP A 104 8.74 -7.36 24.54
C ASP A 104 10.20 -6.98 24.78
N MET A 105 10.69 -7.12 26.03
CA MET A 105 12.11 -7.05 26.35
C MET A 105 12.91 -8.24 25.77
N SER A 106 12.26 -9.33 25.37
CA SER A 106 12.89 -10.52 24.78
C SER A 106 13.17 -10.34 23.27
N THR A 107 12.35 -9.56 22.55
CA THR A 107 12.55 -9.23 21.14
C THR A 107 13.53 -8.08 20.93
N THR A 108 13.83 -7.29 21.97
CA THR A 108 14.77 -6.16 21.93
C THR A 108 16.21 -6.61 21.64
N ARG A 109 16.62 -7.81 22.04
CA ARG A 109 17.96 -8.36 21.76
C ARG A 109 18.17 -8.72 20.29
N LYS A 110 17.10 -9.04 19.54
CA LYS A 110 17.19 -9.40 18.10
C LYS A 110 16.90 -8.23 17.15
N HIS A 111 16.10 -7.24 17.55
CA HIS A 111 15.52 -6.33 16.56
C HIS A 111 15.46 -4.84 16.95
N GLY A 112 16.13 -4.39 17.99
CA GLY A 112 16.32 -2.97 18.43
C GLY A 112 15.22 -1.96 18.03
N GLY A 113 14.92 -1.01 18.90
CA GLY A 113 14.01 0.10 18.58
C GLY A 113 13.76 0.94 19.83
N THR A 114 13.60 2.26 19.70
CA THR A 114 13.40 3.18 20.83
C THR A 114 11.99 3.15 21.42
N GLY A 115 11.03 2.52 20.74
CA GLY A 115 9.60 2.54 21.12
C GLY A 115 8.92 3.90 20.92
N LEU A 116 9.63 4.88 20.39
CA LEU A 116 9.12 6.23 20.17
C LEU A 116 8.48 6.43 18.79
N GLY A 117 8.82 5.57 17.81
CA GLY A 117 8.40 5.76 16.43
C GLY A 117 6.87 5.84 16.26
N LEU A 118 6.12 4.91 16.83
CA LEU A 118 4.65 4.88 16.73
C LEU A 118 3.99 6.02 17.50
N THR A 119 4.54 6.42 18.64
CA THR A 119 4.04 7.58 19.42
C THR A 119 4.23 8.89 18.62
N VAL A 120 5.36 9.04 17.94
CA VAL A 120 5.62 10.18 17.05
C VAL A 120 4.65 10.15 15.86
N CYS A 121 4.46 8.99 15.22
CA CYS A 121 3.49 8.83 14.13
C CYS A 121 2.09 9.25 14.58
N ARG A 122 1.63 8.80 15.73
CA ARG A 122 0.33 9.19 16.30
C ARG A 122 0.22 10.70 16.43
N ARG A 123 1.22 11.35 17.04
CA ARG A 123 1.18 12.80 17.22
C ARG A 123 1.17 13.57 15.91
N VAL A 124 1.93 13.10 14.91
CA VAL A 124 1.94 13.72 13.58
C VAL A 124 0.58 13.57 12.89
N VAL A 125 -0.02 12.38 12.91
CA VAL A 125 -1.35 12.12 12.34
C VAL A 125 -2.41 13.00 13.00
N GLU A 126 -2.41 13.12 14.33
CA GLU A 126 -3.32 14.00 15.07
C GLU A 126 -3.18 15.48 14.64
N LEU A 127 -1.94 15.96 14.46
CA LEU A 127 -1.66 17.31 13.97
C LEU A 127 -2.11 17.54 12.52
N MET A 128 -2.18 16.46 11.71
CA MET A 128 -2.72 16.48 10.35
C MET A 128 -4.25 16.28 10.31
N GLY A 129 -4.92 16.33 11.47
CA GLY A 129 -6.37 16.22 11.60
C GLY A 129 -6.92 14.82 11.33
N GLY A 130 -6.09 13.79 11.43
CA GLY A 130 -6.45 12.42 11.16
C GLY A 130 -6.51 11.54 12.41
N GLN A 131 -6.66 10.24 12.16
CA GLN A 131 -6.70 9.18 13.17
C GLN A 131 -5.71 8.09 12.79
N ILE A 132 -5.25 7.33 13.77
CA ILE A 132 -4.33 6.21 13.60
C ILE A 132 -4.81 5.02 14.44
N TRP A 133 -4.78 3.82 13.85
CA TRP A 133 -5.13 2.57 14.53
C TRP A 133 -4.36 1.41 13.91
N LEU A 134 -4.53 0.25 14.49
CA LEU A 134 -4.01 -0.99 13.95
C LEU A 134 -4.98 -2.14 14.20
N ASP A 135 -4.96 -3.09 13.28
CA ASP A 135 -5.62 -4.38 13.39
C ASP A 135 -4.56 -5.46 13.30
N SER A 136 -4.58 -6.42 14.22
CA SER A 136 -3.58 -7.48 14.24
C SER A 136 -4.11 -8.73 14.92
N GLU A 137 -3.70 -9.88 14.40
CA GLU A 137 -4.02 -11.18 14.97
C GLU A 137 -2.76 -12.06 14.92
N PRO A 138 -2.46 -12.82 16.00
CA PRO A 138 -1.29 -13.70 16.03
C PRO A 138 -1.28 -14.68 14.85
N GLY A 139 -0.17 -14.70 14.11
CA GLY A 139 0.01 -15.53 12.91
C GLY A 139 -0.66 -15.05 11.64
N MET A 140 -1.45 -13.97 11.67
CA MET A 140 -2.16 -13.42 10.51
C MET A 140 -1.59 -12.07 10.03
N GLY A 141 -0.60 -11.53 10.75
CA GLY A 141 0.04 -10.26 10.43
C GLY A 141 -0.58 -9.05 11.11
N THR A 142 -0.22 -7.87 10.62
CA THR A 142 -0.66 -6.59 11.17
C THR A 142 -1.03 -5.64 10.04
N THR A 143 -2.08 -4.85 10.24
CA THR A 143 -2.43 -3.72 9.40
C THR A 143 -2.37 -2.44 10.22
N PHE A 144 -1.39 -1.59 9.96
CA PHE A 144 -1.36 -0.22 10.48
C PHE A 144 -2.13 0.70 9.54
N THR A 145 -3.04 1.49 10.09
CA THR A 145 -3.88 2.39 9.30
C THR A 145 -3.84 3.79 9.88
N PHE A 146 -3.81 4.81 9.02
CA PHE A 146 -4.03 6.19 9.44
C PHE A 146 -4.80 6.97 8.38
N THR A 147 -5.48 8.02 8.81
CA THR A 147 -6.12 9.00 7.91
C THR A 147 -5.45 10.35 8.08
N VAL A 148 -5.51 11.17 7.03
CA VAL A 148 -5.08 12.58 7.06
C VAL A 148 -5.94 13.41 6.13
N TRP A 149 -6.11 14.69 6.46
CA TRP A 149 -6.73 15.66 5.58
C TRP A 149 -5.68 16.39 4.76
N LEU A 150 -5.87 16.42 3.44
CA LEU A 150 -5.02 17.14 2.48
C LEU A 150 -5.87 18.12 1.67
N SER A 151 -5.27 19.19 1.20
CA SER A 151 -5.94 20.11 0.27
C SER A 151 -5.70 19.65 -1.17
N VAL A 152 -6.71 19.79 -2.00
CA VAL A 152 -6.60 19.53 -3.44
C VAL A 152 -5.92 20.72 -4.09
N GLY A 153 -4.79 20.47 -4.75
CA GLY A 153 -4.07 21.49 -5.51
C GLY A 153 -4.71 21.73 -6.88
N GLN A 154 -4.32 22.84 -7.51
CA GLN A 154 -4.72 23.10 -8.88
C GLN A 154 -3.96 22.18 -9.83
N GLN A 155 -4.69 21.44 -10.64
CA GLN A 155 -4.11 20.64 -11.70
C GLN A 155 -3.68 21.59 -12.84
N GLN A 156 -2.39 21.83 -12.97
CA GLN A 156 -1.86 22.52 -14.16
C GLN A 156 -1.80 21.52 -15.32
N GLY A 157 -2.89 21.47 -16.05
CA GLY A 157 -3.03 20.91 -17.39
C GLY A 157 -2.23 19.66 -17.74
N SER A 158 -2.86 18.63 -17.85
CA SER A 158 -2.81 17.41 -18.64
C SER A 158 -3.26 16.23 -17.78
N GLY A 159 -4.56 16.06 -17.70
CA GLY A 159 -5.08 14.72 -17.38
C GLY A 159 -4.35 13.73 -18.30
N ARG A 160 -4.02 12.57 -17.79
CA ARG A 160 -3.37 11.49 -18.54
C ARG A 160 -4.23 11.22 -19.79
N VAL A 161 -3.83 11.73 -20.94
CA VAL A 161 -4.52 11.46 -22.20
C VAL A 161 -4.22 10.00 -22.55
N ILE A 162 -5.20 9.14 -22.34
CA ILE A 162 -5.12 7.74 -22.76
C ILE A 162 -5.37 7.72 -24.25
N PRO A 163 -4.40 7.27 -25.08
CA PRO A 163 -4.63 7.15 -26.51
C PRO A 163 -5.80 6.21 -26.80
N ASP A 164 -6.72 6.60 -27.69
CA ASP A 164 -7.91 5.81 -28.05
C ASP A 164 -7.57 4.36 -28.43
N ARG A 165 -6.40 4.15 -29.07
CA ARG A 165 -5.92 2.81 -29.43
C ARG A 165 -5.76 1.86 -28.23
N LEU A 166 -5.51 2.37 -27.04
CA LEU A 166 -5.37 1.52 -25.84
C LEU A 166 -6.72 1.01 -25.34
N THR A 167 -7.78 1.78 -25.54
CA THR A 167 -9.14 1.38 -25.11
C THR A 167 -9.72 0.22 -25.91
N THR A 168 -9.06 -0.17 -27.01
CA THR A 168 -9.45 -1.33 -27.84
C THR A 168 -8.57 -2.55 -27.60
N ILE A 169 -7.48 -2.39 -26.82
CA ILE A 169 -6.57 -3.50 -26.51
C ILE A 169 -7.19 -4.41 -25.43
N ARG A 170 -6.99 -5.70 -25.61
CA ARG A 170 -7.23 -6.70 -24.58
C ARG A 170 -5.90 -7.05 -23.91
N ALA A 171 -5.85 -7.06 -22.58
CA ALA A 171 -4.67 -7.34 -21.81
C ALA A 171 -4.81 -8.65 -21.04
N LEU A 172 -3.73 -9.41 -20.91
CA LEU A 172 -3.68 -10.60 -20.06
C LEU A 172 -2.68 -10.36 -18.92
N ILE A 173 -3.18 -10.37 -17.69
CA ILE A 173 -2.39 -10.24 -16.47
C ILE A 173 -2.01 -11.66 -16.01
N VAL A 174 -0.71 -11.89 -15.82
CA VAL A 174 -0.19 -13.19 -15.37
C VAL A 174 0.69 -12.98 -14.15
N ASP A 175 0.22 -13.40 -12.99
CA ASP A 175 0.95 -13.30 -11.73
C ASP A 175 0.41 -14.36 -10.77
N ASP A 176 1.24 -15.00 -9.97
CA ASP A 176 0.79 -16.00 -8.99
C ASP A 176 0.21 -15.35 -7.72
N ASN A 177 0.59 -14.10 -7.41
CA ASN A 177 0.02 -13.34 -6.32
C ASN A 177 -1.34 -12.71 -6.70
N ALA A 178 -2.38 -13.09 -5.96
CA ALA A 178 -3.73 -12.58 -6.20
C ALA A 178 -3.86 -11.07 -5.98
N ALA A 179 -3.14 -10.52 -4.99
CA ALA A 179 -3.15 -9.09 -4.70
C ALA A 179 -2.45 -8.28 -5.79
N ALA A 180 -1.35 -8.81 -6.34
CA ALA A 180 -0.68 -8.20 -7.49
C ALA A 180 -1.60 -8.15 -8.72
N ARG A 181 -2.31 -9.24 -9.02
CA ARG A 181 -3.30 -9.28 -10.11
C ARG A 181 -4.39 -8.23 -9.93
N GLU A 182 -4.94 -8.11 -8.71
CA GLU A 182 -5.96 -7.11 -8.38
C GLU A 182 -5.47 -5.68 -8.61
N ILE A 183 -4.27 -5.35 -8.14
CA ILE A 183 -3.66 -4.03 -8.31
C ILE A 183 -3.44 -3.71 -9.80
N ILE A 184 -2.90 -4.67 -10.57
CA ILE A 184 -2.66 -4.47 -12.01
C ILE A 184 -3.99 -4.30 -12.76
N ASP A 185 -5.01 -5.10 -12.42
CA ASP A 185 -6.35 -4.96 -12.98
C ASP A 185 -6.93 -3.56 -12.73
N ASP A 186 -6.84 -3.07 -11.49
CA ASP A 186 -7.29 -1.72 -11.14
C ASP A 186 -6.53 -0.62 -11.90
N LEU A 187 -5.21 -0.79 -12.11
CA LEU A 187 -4.40 0.15 -12.90
C LEU A 187 -4.76 0.17 -14.38
N LEU A 188 -5.23 -0.96 -14.91
CA LEU A 188 -5.62 -1.10 -16.31
C LEU A 188 -7.08 -0.68 -16.56
N LYS A 189 -7.91 -0.60 -15.52
CA LYS A 189 -9.29 -0.11 -15.64
C LYS A 189 -9.32 1.29 -16.24
N GLY A 190 -10.09 1.45 -17.31
CA GLY A 190 -10.18 2.72 -18.07
C GLY A 190 -8.95 3.04 -18.93
N VAL A 191 -7.95 2.18 -18.99
CA VAL A 191 -6.78 2.30 -19.88
C VAL A 191 -6.93 1.35 -21.07
N VAL A 192 -7.27 0.08 -20.80
CA VAL A 192 -7.48 -0.93 -21.84
C VAL A 192 -8.96 -1.28 -21.96
N GLY A 193 -9.35 -1.86 -23.08
CA GLY A 193 -10.75 -2.25 -23.33
C GLY A 193 -11.21 -3.40 -22.47
N GLN A 194 -10.34 -4.37 -22.24
CA GLN A 194 -10.59 -5.54 -21.39
C GLN A 194 -9.27 -6.02 -20.78
N ALA A 195 -9.32 -6.45 -19.52
CA ALA A 195 -8.23 -7.16 -18.87
C ALA A 195 -8.74 -8.48 -18.31
N ASP A 196 -7.99 -9.57 -18.56
CA ASP A 196 -8.21 -10.87 -17.96
C ASP A 196 -7.01 -11.21 -17.07
N ALA A 197 -7.23 -11.91 -15.97
CA ALA A 197 -6.18 -12.23 -15.01
C ALA A 197 -6.11 -13.73 -14.74
N VAL A 198 -4.90 -14.29 -14.76
CA VAL A 198 -4.63 -15.71 -14.52
C VAL A 198 -3.46 -15.88 -13.55
N ALA A 199 -3.44 -17.00 -12.83
CA ALA A 199 -2.48 -17.24 -11.76
C ALA A 199 -1.20 -17.97 -12.20
N SER A 200 -1.14 -18.46 -13.44
CA SER A 200 -0.01 -19.27 -13.88
C SER A 200 0.28 -19.13 -15.37
N ALA A 201 1.51 -19.44 -15.75
CA ALA A 201 1.92 -19.51 -17.15
C ALA A 201 1.11 -20.57 -17.94
N ALA A 202 0.73 -21.68 -17.32
CA ALA A 202 -0.10 -22.70 -17.95
C ALA A 202 -1.49 -22.18 -18.31
N GLU A 203 -2.14 -21.46 -17.38
CA GLU A 203 -3.42 -20.79 -17.61
C GLU A 203 -3.29 -19.69 -18.67
N ALA A 204 -2.18 -18.91 -18.66
CA ALA A 204 -1.92 -17.89 -19.65
C ALA A 204 -1.84 -18.48 -21.08
N ILE A 205 -1.09 -19.56 -21.26
CA ILE A 205 -0.98 -20.24 -22.55
C ILE A 205 -2.35 -20.76 -23.01
N ALA A 206 -3.15 -21.31 -22.10
CA ALA A 206 -4.49 -21.78 -22.42
C ALA A 206 -5.41 -20.62 -22.84
N ALA A 207 -5.38 -19.49 -22.10
CA ALA A 207 -6.15 -18.30 -22.39
C ALA A 207 -5.81 -17.70 -23.77
N VAL A 208 -4.50 -17.57 -24.08
CA VAL A 208 -4.04 -17.07 -25.39
C VAL A 208 -4.49 -17.98 -26.52
N LYS A 209 -4.34 -19.31 -26.40
CA LYS A 209 -4.80 -20.27 -27.43
C LYS A 209 -6.30 -20.21 -27.66
N GLN A 210 -7.07 -19.97 -26.59
CA GLN A 210 -8.54 -19.84 -26.69
C GLN A 210 -8.94 -18.50 -27.31
N ALA A 211 -8.20 -17.43 -27.05
CA ALA A 211 -8.47 -16.09 -27.55
C ALA A 211 -8.08 -15.91 -29.02
N ASP A 212 -7.01 -16.56 -29.51
CA ASP A 212 -6.46 -16.41 -30.86
C ASP A 212 -7.49 -16.60 -32.00
N ALA A 213 -8.56 -17.34 -31.75
CA ALA A 213 -9.56 -17.60 -32.77
C ALA A 213 -10.53 -16.42 -33.04
N ASN A 214 -10.80 -15.55 -32.03
CA ASN A 214 -11.86 -14.54 -32.10
C ASN A 214 -11.46 -13.13 -31.59
N ALA A 215 -10.56 -13.03 -30.63
CA ALA A 215 -10.13 -11.74 -30.06
C ALA A 215 -8.78 -11.90 -29.36
N PRO A 216 -7.65 -11.72 -30.04
CA PRO A 216 -6.31 -11.89 -29.48
C PRO A 216 -6.02 -10.86 -28.37
N TYR A 217 -5.10 -11.23 -27.47
CA TYR A 217 -4.52 -10.31 -26.47
C TYR A 217 -3.50 -9.37 -27.10
#